data_54ce17da26376f84d56650b7b530b4b3
#
_entry.id   54ce17da26376f84d56650b7b530b4b3
#
_cell.length_a   1.000
_cell.length_b   1.000
_cell.length_c   1.000
_cell.angle_alpha   90.00
_cell.angle_beta   90.00
_cell.angle_gamma   90.00
#
_symmetry.space_group_name_H-M   'P 1'
#
loop_
_entity.id
_entity.type
_entity.pdbx_description
1 polymer ?
#
loop_
_entity_poly.entity_id
_entity_poly.type
_entity_poly.pdbx_seq_one_letter_code
_entity_poly.pdbx_strand_id
1 'polypeptide(L)'
;LKKIGMLYWVEAKKSLDIIIILILIGMLISSWLSSGVISSIIYYALKYINPNLFILCAFLITSLVSMLIGTSFGTVSAVGIPLVIIGKAAGINLGLLGGAIFSGAYFGDRTSPLSSSLLLLCNLTNLKLFDYVKKLVIDNIIPFILCIVFYLVFSLKYPLTSIDNRLSIELYNYYNVSILLLLPAI
;
A
#
# COMPACT_ATOMS: atom_id res chain seq x y z
N LEU A 1 0.14 8.66 41.57
CA LEU A 1 -0.08 7.32 40.99
C LEU A 1 -1.47 7.21 40.37
N LYS A 2 -2.60 7.60 41.02
CA LYS A 2 -3.96 7.55 40.44
C LYS A 2 -4.12 8.39 39.16
N LYS A 3 -3.50 9.59 39.10
CA LYS A 3 -3.56 10.49 37.93
C LYS A 3 -2.80 9.93 36.73
N ILE A 4 -1.69 9.22 36.95
CA ILE A 4 -0.91 8.53 35.93
C ILE A 4 -1.69 7.34 35.38
N GLY A 5 -2.31 6.52 36.26
CA GLY A 5 -3.14 5.40 35.83
C GLY A 5 -4.35 5.83 34.99
N MET A 6 -4.95 6.97 35.31
CA MET A 6 -6.08 7.53 34.57
C MET A 6 -5.67 8.01 33.15
N LEU A 7 -4.46 8.60 33.02
CA LEU A 7 -3.89 8.98 31.74
C LEU A 7 -3.60 7.74 30.87
N TYR A 8 -2.99 6.70 31.43
CA TYR A 8 -2.76 5.44 30.71
C TYR A 8 -4.08 4.81 30.21
N TRP A 9 -5.14 4.85 31.00
CA TRP A 9 -6.43 4.29 30.63
C TRP A 9 -7.11 5.08 29.51
N VAL A 10 -6.96 6.41 29.50
CA VAL A 10 -7.49 7.28 28.43
C VAL A 10 -6.74 7.03 27.10
N GLU A 11 -5.41 6.91 27.15
CA GLU A 11 -4.61 6.62 25.96
C GLU A 11 -4.81 5.19 25.46
N ALA A 12 -4.98 4.22 26.34
CA ALA A 12 -5.32 2.84 25.97
C ALA A 12 -6.68 2.75 25.26
N LYS A 13 -7.66 3.56 25.66
CA LYS A 13 -8.96 3.63 24.93
C LYS A 13 -8.80 4.14 23.50
N LYS A 14 -7.94 5.12 23.25
CA LYS A 14 -7.66 5.59 21.88
C LYS A 14 -7.03 4.50 21.01
N SER A 15 -6.25 3.60 21.62
CA SER A 15 -5.67 2.46 20.89
C SER A 15 -6.72 1.43 20.47
N LEU A 16 -7.87 1.34 21.17
CA LEU A 16 -8.97 0.47 20.75
C LEU A 16 -9.56 0.87 19.41
N ASP A 17 -9.66 2.16 19.12
CA ASP A 17 -10.15 2.64 17.82
C ASP A 17 -9.25 2.16 16.67
N ILE A 18 -7.93 2.17 16.89
CA ILE A 18 -6.95 1.66 15.92
C ILE A 18 -7.12 0.14 15.72
N ILE A 19 -7.31 -0.61 16.80
CA ILE A 19 -7.52 -2.07 16.74
C ILE A 19 -8.80 -2.39 15.98
N ILE A 20 -9.89 -1.66 16.23
CA ILE A 20 -11.17 -1.84 15.52
C ILE A 20 -10.97 -1.57 14.02
N ILE A 21 -10.29 -0.50 13.65
CA ILE A 21 -9.99 -0.19 12.24
C ILE A 21 -9.19 -1.31 11.60
N LEU A 22 -8.16 -1.84 12.26
CA LEU A 22 -7.36 -2.94 11.74
C LEU A 22 -8.18 -4.22 11.54
N ILE A 23 -9.09 -4.52 12.47
CA ILE A 23 -10.01 -5.66 12.35
C ILE A 23 -10.95 -5.47 11.17
N LEU A 24 -11.54 -4.27 11.01
CA LEU A 24 -12.42 -3.96 9.88
C LEU A 24 -11.70 -4.06 8.54
N ILE A 25 -10.47 -3.56 8.44
CA ILE A 25 -9.63 -3.71 7.24
C ILE A 25 -9.35 -5.19 6.96
N GLY A 26 -9.03 -5.99 7.98
CA GLY A 26 -8.83 -7.43 7.84
C GLY A 26 -10.08 -8.16 7.32
N MET A 27 -11.26 -7.82 7.86
CA MET A 27 -12.55 -8.36 7.40
C MET A 27 -12.84 -7.96 5.95
N LEU A 28 -12.57 -6.71 5.57
CA LEU A 28 -12.75 -6.22 4.21
C LEU A 28 -11.84 -6.96 3.22
N ILE A 29 -10.56 -7.13 3.55
CA ILE A 29 -9.60 -7.88 2.71
C ILE A 29 -10.04 -9.33 2.58
N SER A 30 -10.48 -9.97 3.67
CA SER A 30 -10.98 -11.34 3.67
C SER A 30 -12.23 -11.48 2.78
N SER A 31 -13.14 -10.52 2.85
CA SER A 31 -14.33 -10.45 1.98
C SER A 31 -13.94 -10.28 0.51
N TRP A 32 -12.95 -9.45 0.20
CA TRP A 32 -12.44 -9.25 -1.17
C TRP A 32 -11.74 -10.49 -1.72
N LEU A 33 -11.07 -11.25 -0.85
CA LEU A 33 -10.44 -12.52 -1.23
C LEU A 33 -11.50 -13.56 -1.61
N SER A 34 -12.53 -13.70 -0.79
CA SER A 34 -13.61 -14.69 -1.00
C SER A 34 -14.54 -14.31 -2.17
N SER A 35 -14.77 -13.04 -2.42
CA SER A 35 -15.62 -12.56 -3.53
C SER A 35 -14.94 -12.57 -4.90
N GLY A 36 -13.61 -12.83 -4.98
CA GLY A 36 -12.85 -12.80 -6.22
C GLY A 36 -12.39 -11.41 -6.68
N VAL A 37 -12.62 -10.37 -5.87
CA VAL A 37 -12.14 -9.00 -6.15
C VAL A 37 -10.62 -9.00 -6.27
N ILE A 38 -9.91 -9.60 -5.30
CA ILE A 38 -8.45 -9.69 -5.30
C ILE A 38 -7.97 -10.48 -6.52
N SER A 39 -8.62 -11.58 -6.87
CA SER A 39 -8.28 -12.39 -8.05
C SER A 39 -8.45 -11.59 -9.34
N SER A 40 -9.50 -10.76 -9.45
CA SER A 40 -9.71 -9.86 -10.59
C SER A 40 -8.64 -8.78 -10.68
N ILE A 41 -8.27 -8.16 -9.55
CA ILE A 41 -7.16 -7.19 -9.48
C ILE A 41 -5.85 -7.85 -9.95
N ILE A 42 -5.55 -9.06 -9.46
CA ILE A 42 -4.36 -9.81 -9.84
C ILE A 42 -4.35 -10.08 -11.36
N TYR A 43 -5.45 -10.59 -11.90
CA TYR A 43 -5.56 -10.88 -13.33
C TYR A 43 -5.31 -9.65 -14.20
N TYR A 44 -5.98 -8.53 -13.91
CA TYR A 44 -5.80 -7.30 -14.69
C TYR A 44 -4.42 -6.69 -14.48
N ALA A 45 -3.87 -6.74 -13.26
CA ALA A 45 -2.50 -6.28 -13.00
C ALA A 45 -1.47 -7.07 -13.82
N LEU A 46 -1.57 -8.41 -13.84
CA LEU A 46 -0.68 -9.26 -14.63
C LEU A 46 -0.82 -8.98 -16.13
N LYS A 47 -2.02 -8.62 -16.60
CA LYS A 47 -2.27 -8.32 -18.01
C LYS A 47 -1.71 -6.98 -18.47
N TYR A 48 -1.75 -5.95 -17.62
CA TYR A 48 -1.41 -4.56 -18.00
C TYR A 48 -0.06 -4.08 -17.50
N ILE A 49 0.46 -4.66 -16.41
CA ILE A 49 1.77 -4.27 -15.87
C ILE A 49 2.87 -4.96 -16.69
N ASN A 50 3.82 -4.18 -17.18
CA ASN A 50 5.00 -4.74 -17.83
C ASN A 50 5.78 -5.58 -16.81
N PRO A 51 5.97 -6.88 -17.05
CA PRO A 51 6.66 -7.78 -16.13
C PRO A 51 8.03 -7.29 -15.69
N ASN A 52 8.75 -6.63 -16.61
CA ASN A 52 10.09 -6.13 -16.34
C ASN A 52 10.14 -4.94 -15.37
N LEU A 53 9.00 -4.26 -15.14
CA LEU A 53 8.91 -3.06 -14.30
C LEU A 53 8.02 -3.27 -13.07
N PHE A 54 7.69 -4.51 -12.73
CA PHE A 54 6.71 -4.83 -11.69
C PHE A 54 7.08 -4.25 -10.32
N ILE A 55 8.36 -4.35 -9.89
CA ILE A 55 8.82 -3.84 -8.59
C ILE A 55 8.70 -2.31 -8.55
N LEU A 56 9.08 -1.64 -9.64
CA LEU A 56 8.93 -0.19 -9.77
C LEU A 56 7.45 0.22 -9.74
N CYS A 57 6.60 -0.49 -10.49
CA CYS A 57 5.16 -0.24 -10.49
C CYS A 57 4.54 -0.43 -9.09
N ALA A 58 4.96 -1.45 -8.35
CA ALA A 58 4.53 -1.69 -6.98
C ALA A 58 4.87 -0.50 -6.07
N PHE A 59 6.10 0.04 -6.16
CA PHE A 59 6.53 1.23 -5.44
C PHE A 59 5.66 2.46 -5.78
N LEU A 60 5.44 2.72 -7.08
CA LEU A 60 4.69 3.89 -7.53
C LEU A 60 3.21 3.80 -7.16
N ILE A 61 2.58 2.63 -7.34
CA ILE A 61 1.17 2.41 -6.99
C ILE A 61 0.97 2.57 -5.50
N THR A 62 1.80 1.97 -4.67
CA THR A 62 1.69 2.11 -3.21
C THR A 62 1.95 3.54 -2.75
N SER A 63 2.87 4.28 -3.39
CA SER A 63 3.10 5.70 -3.10
C SER A 63 1.87 6.56 -3.40
N LEU A 64 1.27 6.38 -4.59
CA LEU A 64 0.08 7.13 -4.99
C LEU A 64 -1.12 6.82 -4.10
N VAL A 65 -1.39 5.54 -3.87
CA VAL A 65 -2.53 5.13 -3.04
C VAL A 65 -2.35 5.58 -1.60
N SER A 66 -1.15 5.49 -1.04
CA SER A 66 -0.85 5.97 0.30
C SER A 66 -1.00 7.49 0.43
N MET A 67 -0.61 8.24 -0.61
CA MET A 67 -0.82 9.69 -0.65
C MET A 67 -2.31 10.06 -0.66
N LEU A 68 -3.15 9.27 -1.33
CA LEU A 68 -4.60 9.47 -1.38
C LEU A 68 -5.29 9.08 -0.07
N ILE A 69 -4.91 7.96 0.53
CA ILE A 69 -5.54 7.43 1.76
C ILE A 69 -5.00 8.15 3.02
N GLY A 70 -3.73 8.52 3.02
CA GLY A 70 -3.07 9.16 4.17
C GLY A 70 -2.71 8.18 5.30
N THR A 71 -2.59 6.88 5.00
CA THR A 71 -2.14 5.87 5.97
C THR A 71 -1.23 4.84 5.31
N SER A 72 -0.03 4.63 5.87
CA SER A 72 0.90 3.62 5.39
C SER A 72 0.39 2.19 5.66
N PHE A 73 -0.12 1.92 6.86
CA PHE A 73 -0.67 0.60 7.21
C PHE A 73 -1.90 0.22 6.39
N GLY A 74 -2.83 1.16 6.19
CA GLY A 74 -4.00 0.95 5.33
C GLY A 74 -3.61 0.61 3.90
N THR A 75 -2.63 1.31 3.35
CA THR A 75 -2.13 1.06 1.99
C THR A 75 -1.42 -0.29 1.86
N VAL A 76 -0.54 -0.63 2.81
CA VAL A 76 0.13 -1.94 2.80
C VAL A 76 -0.90 -3.08 2.89
N SER A 77 -1.93 -2.92 3.69
CA SER A 77 -2.99 -3.92 3.82
C SER A 77 -3.86 -4.02 2.56
N ALA A 78 -4.30 -2.89 2.01
CA ALA A 78 -5.24 -2.89 0.89
C ALA A 78 -4.58 -3.20 -0.46
N VAL A 79 -3.40 -2.66 -0.72
CA VAL A 79 -2.69 -2.77 -2.00
C VAL A 79 -1.45 -3.65 -1.90
N GLY A 80 -0.73 -3.58 -0.80
CA GLY A 80 0.51 -4.34 -0.61
C GLY A 80 0.29 -5.83 -0.60
N ILE A 81 -0.75 -6.34 0.08
CA ILE A 81 -1.04 -7.78 0.13
C ILE A 81 -1.33 -8.36 -1.26
N PRO A 82 -2.24 -7.78 -2.08
CA PRO A 82 -2.43 -8.21 -3.47
C PRO A 82 -1.13 -8.22 -4.29
N LEU A 83 -0.30 -7.17 -4.18
CA LEU A 83 0.96 -7.10 -4.90
C LEU A 83 1.97 -8.20 -4.45
N VAL A 84 2.00 -8.53 -3.16
CA VAL A 84 2.83 -9.62 -2.63
C VAL A 84 2.34 -10.98 -3.17
N ILE A 85 1.03 -11.20 -3.25
CA ILE A 85 0.46 -12.43 -3.82
C ILE A 85 0.87 -12.57 -5.28
N ILE A 86 0.74 -11.50 -6.08
CA ILE A 86 1.19 -11.47 -7.47
C ILE A 86 2.69 -11.76 -7.57
N GLY A 87 3.50 -11.04 -6.80
CA GLY A 87 4.96 -11.20 -6.83
C GLY A 87 5.43 -12.59 -6.41
N LYS A 88 4.76 -13.20 -5.42
CA LYS A 88 5.02 -14.58 -5.00
C LYS A 88 4.69 -15.57 -6.12
N ALA A 89 3.54 -15.41 -6.76
CA ALA A 89 3.11 -16.24 -7.88
C ALA A 89 4.04 -16.12 -9.09
N ALA A 90 4.63 -14.95 -9.28
CA ALA A 90 5.55 -14.65 -10.37
C ALA A 90 7.04 -14.93 -10.04
N GLY A 91 7.34 -15.52 -8.86
CA GLY A 91 8.69 -15.87 -8.45
C GLY A 91 9.63 -14.69 -8.12
N ILE A 92 9.07 -13.50 -7.83
CA ILE A 92 9.87 -12.32 -7.48
C ILE A 92 10.45 -12.48 -6.07
N ASN A 93 11.63 -11.89 -5.87
CA ASN A 93 12.21 -11.75 -4.54
C ASN A 93 11.29 -10.90 -3.65
N LEU A 94 10.62 -11.58 -2.69
CA LEU A 94 9.65 -10.94 -1.80
C LEU A 94 10.27 -9.88 -0.89
N GLY A 95 11.56 -9.96 -0.60
CA GLY A 95 12.26 -8.94 0.16
C GLY A 95 12.35 -7.62 -0.60
N LEU A 96 12.69 -7.65 -1.89
CA LEU A 96 12.73 -6.47 -2.75
C LEU A 96 11.32 -5.89 -2.97
N LEU A 97 10.35 -6.76 -3.23
CA LEU A 97 8.97 -6.34 -3.43
C LEU A 97 8.38 -5.73 -2.15
N GLY A 98 8.60 -6.37 -1.00
CA GLY A 98 8.20 -5.84 0.30
C GLY A 98 8.83 -4.48 0.58
N GLY A 99 10.15 -4.34 0.30
CA GLY A 99 10.85 -3.06 0.39
C GLY A 99 10.20 -1.97 -0.47
N ALA A 100 9.84 -2.29 -1.73
CA ALA A 100 9.16 -1.36 -2.64
C ALA A 100 7.78 -0.93 -2.11
N ILE A 101 6.99 -1.89 -1.64
CA ILE A 101 5.65 -1.62 -1.09
C ILE A 101 5.74 -0.75 0.17
N PHE A 102 6.61 -1.09 1.12
CA PHE A 102 6.75 -0.33 2.36
C PHE A 102 7.30 1.07 2.12
N SER A 103 8.36 1.22 1.33
CA SER A 103 8.94 2.53 1.04
C SER A 103 7.96 3.44 0.31
N GLY A 104 7.17 2.89 -0.63
CA GLY A 104 6.11 3.63 -1.31
C GLY A 104 5.00 4.06 -0.35
N ALA A 105 4.51 3.15 0.48
CA ALA A 105 3.47 3.44 1.45
C ALA A 105 3.90 4.52 2.47
N TYR A 106 5.13 4.46 2.96
CA TYR A 106 5.66 5.48 3.87
C TYR A 106 5.86 6.84 3.20
N PHE A 107 6.36 6.86 1.96
CA PHE A 107 6.50 8.10 1.21
C PHE A 107 5.14 8.79 1.03
N GLY A 108 4.12 8.04 0.58
CA GLY A 108 2.79 8.56 0.36
C GLY A 108 2.14 9.10 1.64
N ASP A 109 2.21 8.36 2.73
CA ASP A 109 1.68 8.79 4.03
C ASP A 109 2.34 10.09 4.52
N ARG A 110 3.67 10.20 4.40
CA ARG A 110 4.42 11.40 4.80
C ARG A 110 4.10 12.64 3.97
N THR A 111 3.70 12.47 2.73
CA THR A 111 3.39 13.57 1.81
C THR A 111 1.89 13.82 1.65
N SER A 112 1.06 13.04 2.33
CA SER A 112 -0.40 13.15 2.27
C SER A 112 -0.92 14.23 3.21
N PRO A 113 -1.79 15.13 2.74
CA PRO A 113 -2.50 16.08 3.62
C PRO A 113 -3.53 15.39 4.53
N LEU A 114 -3.88 14.13 4.24
CA LEU A 114 -4.83 13.34 5.03
C LEU A 114 -4.14 12.50 6.12
N SER A 115 -2.81 12.54 6.19
CA SER A 115 -2.05 11.78 7.19
C SER A 115 -2.36 12.23 8.60
N SER A 116 -2.81 11.29 9.43
CA SER A 116 -3.14 11.55 10.84
C SER A 116 -1.92 12.00 11.65
N SER A 117 -0.74 11.47 11.34
CA SER A 117 0.52 11.87 11.98
C SER A 117 0.91 13.29 11.63
N LEU A 118 0.69 13.70 10.38
CA LEU A 118 0.95 15.05 9.90
C LEU A 118 -0.03 16.07 10.50
N LEU A 119 -1.32 15.71 10.53
CA LEU A 119 -2.36 16.54 11.16
C LEU A 119 -2.06 16.77 12.64
N LEU A 120 -1.66 15.72 13.37
CA LEU A 120 -1.27 15.83 14.77
C LEU A 120 -0.08 16.78 14.94
N LEU A 121 0.96 16.64 14.11
CA LEU A 121 2.14 17.49 14.17
C LEU A 121 1.78 18.95 13.90
N CYS A 122 0.99 19.25 12.87
CA CYS A 122 0.55 20.60 12.55
C CYS A 122 -0.26 21.24 13.68
N ASN A 123 -1.13 20.45 14.33
CA ASN A 123 -1.90 20.91 15.49
C ASN A 123 -1.01 21.24 16.70
N LEU A 124 0.02 20.42 16.97
CA LEU A 124 0.93 20.63 18.08
C LEU A 124 1.88 21.83 17.87
N THR A 125 2.25 22.08 16.61
CA THR A 125 3.22 23.12 16.24
C THR A 125 2.58 24.40 15.71
N ASN A 126 1.23 24.45 15.62
CA ASN A 126 0.48 25.56 15.03
C ASN A 126 0.91 25.93 13.59
N LEU A 127 1.41 24.96 12.83
CA LEU A 127 1.78 25.13 11.43
C LEU A 127 0.57 24.97 10.50
N LYS A 128 0.55 25.72 9.41
CA LYS A 128 -0.47 25.55 8.37
C LYS A 128 -0.19 24.26 7.59
N LEU A 129 -1.16 23.37 7.56
CA LEU A 129 -1.06 22.03 6.96
C LEU A 129 -0.50 22.05 5.54
N PHE A 130 -1.09 22.86 4.65
CA PHE A 130 -0.71 22.90 3.24
C PHE A 130 0.70 23.45 3.01
N ASP A 131 1.13 24.45 3.79
CA ASP A 131 2.49 24.99 3.68
C ASP A 131 3.52 23.95 4.12
N TYR A 132 3.19 23.19 5.16
CA TYR A 132 4.06 22.14 5.66
C TYR A 132 4.13 20.94 4.70
N VAL A 133 2.99 20.48 4.17
CA VAL A 133 2.94 19.41 3.14
C VAL A 133 3.78 19.78 1.92
N LYS A 134 3.64 21.02 1.41
CA LYS A 134 4.42 21.51 0.27
C LYS A 134 5.92 21.43 0.53
N LYS A 135 6.34 21.82 1.72
CA LYS A 135 7.74 21.74 2.14
C LYS A 135 8.23 20.29 2.22
N LEU A 136 7.42 19.38 2.84
CA LEU A 136 7.75 17.97 2.92
C LEU A 136 7.86 17.31 1.55
N VAL A 137 6.99 17.65 0.60
CA VAL A 137 7.08 17.13 -0.77
C VAL A 137 8.41 17.56 -1.42
N ILE A 138 8.80 18.83 -1.27
CA ILE A 138 10.05 19.33 -1.82
C ILE A 138 11.26 18.65 -1.18
N ASP A 139 11.27 18.52 0.14
CA ASP A 139 12.36 17.88 0.89
C ASP A 139 12.51 16.39 0.56
N ASN A 140 11.39 15.70 0.27
CA ASN A 140 11.36 14.28 -0.05
C ASN A 140 11.50 13.95 -1.55
N ILE A 141 11.61 14.94 -2.43
CA ILE A 141 11.72 14.70 -3.88
C ILE A 141 13.01 13.95 -4.25
N ILE A 142 14.13 14.31 -3.60
CA ILE A 142 15.44 13.67 -3.84
C ILE A 142 15.42 12.21 -3.40
N PRO A 143 15.03 11.85 -2.15
CA PRO A 143 14.86 10.46 -1.76
C PRO A 143 13.90 9.68 -2.66
N PHE A 144 12.80 10.30 -3.11
CA PHE A 144 11.84 9.66 -4.00
C PHE A 144 12.44 9.29 -5.36
N ILE A 145 13.17 10.21 -5.97
CA ILE A 145 13.87 9.96 -7.24
C ILE A 145 14.93 8.85 -7.06
N LEU A 146 15.68 8.86 -5.95
CA LEU A 146 16.65 7.81 -5.65
C LEU A 146 15.95 6.44 -5.51
N CYS A 147 14.79 6.37 -4.86
CA CYS A 147 14.01 5.13 -4.78
C CYS A 147 13.52 4.68 -6.15
N ILE A 148 13.04 5.61 -7.01
CA ILE A 148 12.64 5.27 -8.38
C ILE A 148 13.80 4.65 -9.15
N VAL A 149 14.97 5.28 -9.12
CA VAL A 149 16.18 4.77 -9.82
C VAL A 149 16.58 3.42 -9.26
N PHE A 150 16.58 3.26 -7.92
CA PHE A 150 16.90 2.01 -7.27
C PHE A 150 15.95 0.89 -7.70
N TYR A 151 14.64 1.08 -7.58
CA TYR A 151 13.66 0.05 -7.95
C TYR A 151 13.60 -0.20 -9.46
N LEU A 152 13.92 0.80 -10.29
CA LEU A 152 14.04 0.62 -11.73
C LEU A 152 15.23 -0.31 -12.07
N VAL A 153 16.40 -0.05 -11.49
CA VAL A 153 17.59 -0.90 -11.70
C VAL A 153 17.34 -2.33 -11.24
N PHE A 154 16.75 -2.51 -10.04
CA PHE A 154 16.45 -3.84 -9.53
C PHE A 154 15.31 -4.53 -10.29
N SER A 155 14.34 -3.80 -10.78
CA SER A 155 13.27 -4.34 -11.62
C SER A 155 13.83 -4.88 -12.96
N LEU A 156 14.77 -4.16 -13.57
CA LEU A 156 15.43 -4.61 -14.80
C LEU A 156 16.41 -5.78 -14.55
N LYS A 157 17.04 -5.82 -13.38
CA LYS A 157 17.99 -6.90 -13.01
C LYS A 157 17.28 -8.20 -12.64
N TYR A 158 16.08 -8.11 -12.09
CA TYR A 158 15.26 -9.25 -11.67
C TYR A 158 13.89 -9.18 -12.35
N PRO A 159 13.86 -9.31 -13.71
CA PRO A 159 12.60 -9.33 -14.42
C PRO A 159 11.78 -10.56 -14.00
N LEU A 160 10.48 -10.47 -14.13
CA LEU A 160 9.60 -11.62 -14.04
C LEU A 160 10.01 -12.66 -15.08
N THR A 161 10.60 -13.77 -14.65
CA THR A 161 11.16 -14.79 -15.55
C THR A 161 10.10 -15.62 -16.28
N SER A 162 8.89 -15.68 -15.78
CA SER A 162 7.69 -16.11 -16.48
C SER A 162 6.49 -15.83 -15.60
N ILE A 163 5.56 -15.03 -16.07
CA ILE A 163 4.19 -15.13 -15.59
C ILE A 163 3.75 -16.50 -16.10
N ASP A 164 3.66 -17.50 -15.23
CA ASP A 164 3.11 -18.77 -15.60
C ASP A 164 1.66 -18.47 -16.05
N ASN A 165 1.44 -18.50 -17.37
CA ASN A 165 0.11 -18.28 -17.95
C ASN A 165 -0.94 -19.22 -17.34
N ARG A 166 -0.49 -20.31 -16.74
CA ARG A 166 -1.34 -21.23 -15.97
C ARG A 166 -2.04 -20.53 -14.81
N LEU A 167 -1.34 -19.65 -14.07
CA LEU A 167 -1.94 -18.91 -12.95
C LEU A 167 -3.04 -17.93 -13.41
N SER A 168 -2.82 -17.25 -14.52
CA SER A 168 -3.85 -16.35 -15.08
C SER A 168 -5.05 -17.16 -15.61
N ILE A 169 -4.81 -18.33 -16.18
CA ILE A 169 -5.85 -19.23 -16.68
C ILE A 169 -6.59 -19.92 -15.52
N GLU A 170 -5.87 -20.36 -14.49
CA GLU A 170 -6.47 -20.95 -13.29
C GLU A 170 -7.31 -19.93 -12.53
N LEU A 171 -6.82 -18.70 -12.34
CA LEU A 171 -7.59 -17.61 -11.72
C LEU A 171 -8.84 -17.28 -12.53
N TYR A 172 -8.75 -17.27 -13.85
CA TYR A 172 -9.90 -17.06 -14.72
C TYR A 172 -10.94 -18.17 -14.64
N ASN A 173 -10.49 -19.44 -14.55
CA ASN A 173 -11.36 -20.60 -14.48
C ASN A 173 -12.01 -20.81 -13.11
N TYR A 174 -11.29 -20.49 -12.02
CA TYR A 174 -11.81 -20.64 -10.65
C TYR A 174 -12.67 -19.48 -10.18
N TYR A 175 -12.39 -18.26 -10.63
CA TYR A 175 -13.12 -17.07 -10.24
C TYR A 175 -13.74 -16.47 -11.49
N ASN A 176 -15.03 -16.13 -11.45
CA ASN A 176 -15.70 -15.33 -12.49
C ASN A 176 -15.07 -13.93 -12.55
N VAL A 177 -13.88 -13.82 -13.17
CA VAL A 177 -13.14 -12.56 -13.29
C VAL A 177 -13.97 -11.60 -14.12
N SER A 178 -14.49 -10.55 -13.49
CA SER A 178 -15.29 -9.52 -14.14
C SER A 178 -14.76 -8.15 -13.75
N ILE A 179 -14.78 -7.22 -14.71
CA ILE A 179 -14.42 -5.83 -14.45
C ILE A 179 -15.38 -5.17 -13.44
N LEU A 180 -16.62 -5.68 -13.35
CA LEU A 180 -17.62 -5.25 -12.37
C LEU A 180 -17.21 -5.57 -10.94
N LEU A 181 -16.38 -6.59 -10.71
CA LEU A 181 -15.86 -6.92 -9.37
C LEU A 181 -14.81 -5.91 -8.88
N LEU A 182 -14.32 -5.03 -9.74
CA LEU A 182 -13.42 -3.94 -9.33
C LEU A 182 -14.16 -2.75 -8.73
N LEU A 183 -15.48 -2.63 -8.97
CA LEU A 183 -16.30 -1.52 -8.43
C LEU A 183 -16.21 -1.34 -6.91
N PRO A 184 -16.22 -2.39 -6.07
CA PRO A 184 -16.08 -2.22 -4.62
C PRO A 184 -14.67 -1.80 -4.17
N ALA A 185 -13.68 -1.83 -5.06
CA ALA A 185 -12.28 -1.50 -4.77
C ALA A 185 -11.90 -0.07 -5.21
N ILE A 186 -12.79 0.60 -5.95
CA ILE A 186 -12.67 2.00 -6.40
C ILE A 186 -13.53 2.89 -5.52
#